data_92c08cef31193775d78a3385e2d3f905
#
_entry.id   92c08cef31193775d78a3385e2d3f905
#
_cell.length_a   1.000
_cell.length_b   1.000
_cell.length_c   1.000
_cell.angle_alpha   90.00
_cell.angle_beta   90.00
_cell.angle_gamma   90.00
#
_symmetry.space_group_name_H-M   'P 1'
#
loop_
_entity.id
_entity.type
_entity.pdbx_description
1 polymer ?
#
loop_
_entity_poly.entity_id
_entity_poly.type
_entity_poly.pdbx_seq_one_letter_code
_entity_poly.pdbx_strand_id
1 'polypeptide(L)'
;MKKNSLRVEYRDGRKSPYLVFYPDAGKIKSRSFTTQSEAESFMFSLRSEYSLPEDMIIPSGVRLAVLKLNTECHKRGLSTEIVINDAIRRVELNSYNKVVLVQDCVRNFMAHSKRINLRDKTLKEYDQYLRVRFIPYFKGTRNFATILKSEIEAYIGSSGSQKNNLKVIKALFKFAKREGYITEDVAAEVTLVRKYSDTMPAKILSVEEVKTLLKSVPKEYLAGFALMTFYGVRPGEVIGNFEKRFMQWSDINFKSRVITIQGKTSKVRKQRATQNVSENLWAFLEAVPEKERKGNIIEGSYWEFRKMRHKLPVALSQDVLRHTFATYAYFKFGPQKTVADMGRIRGYATLAQHYMGSANVDDADKFFSITPQSLAEESTENLQA
;
A
#
# COMPACT_ATOMS: atom_id res chain seq x y z
N MET A 1 -36.60 31.97 -47.98
CA MET A 1 -36.86 32.07 -46.54
C MET A 1 -37.32 33.48 -46.21
N LYS A 2 -38.48 33.66 -45.59
CA LYS A 2 -39.06 34.99 -45.33
C LYS A 2 -38.27 35.67 -44.19
N LYS A 3 -37.60 36.75 -44.52
CA LYS A 3 -36.64 37.50 -43.68
C LYS A 3 -37.24 38.32 -42.52
N ASN A 4 -38.52 38.13 -42.09
CA ASN A 4 -39.18 39.05 -41.15
C ASN A 4 -40.05 38.36 -40.08
N SER A 5 -39.52 37.37 -39.41
CA SER A 5 -40.27 36.72 -38.31
C SER A 5 -39.90 37.20 -36.90
N LEU A 6 -38.80 37.94 -36.73
CA LEU A 6 -38.38 38.49 -35.43
C LEU A 6 -38.69 40.00 -35.41
N ARG A 7 -39.73 40.42 -34.64
CA ARG A 7 -40.15 41.81 -34.55
C ARG A 7 -40.76 42.11 -33.19
N VAL A 8 -40.71 43.36 -32.79
CA VAL A 8 -41.42 43.88 -31.61
C VAL A 8 -42.59 44.74 -32.10
N GLU A 9 -43.75 44.56 -31.50
CA GLU A 9 -44.95 45.42 -31.71
C GLU A 9 -45.32 46.03 -30.35
N TYR A 10 -45.62 47.32 -30.33
CA TYR A 10 -46.23 48.00 -29.21
C TYR A 10 -47.79 48.06 -29.42
N ARG A 11 -48.56 47.67 -28.38
CA ARG A 11 -50.06 47.69 -28.40
C ARG A 11 -50.50 48.39 -27.13
N ASP A 12 -50.98 49.59 -27.33
CA ASP A 12 -51.48 50.44 -26.27
C ASP A 12 -52.68 49.83 -25.52
N GLY A 13 -52.87 50.25 -24.27
CA GLY A 13 -54.02 49.82 -23.45
C GLY A 13 -53.86 48.40 -22.82
N ARG A 14 -52.73 47.77 -22.95
CA ARG A 14 -52.45 46.46 -22.37
C ARG A 14 -51.54 46.57 -21.14
N LYS A 15 -51.72 45.67 -20.17
CA LYS A 15 -50.84 45.54 -18.99
C LYS A 15 -49.40 45.21 -19.38
N SER A 16 -49.20 44.55 -20.53
CA SER A 16 -47.86 44.19 -21.09
C SER A 16 -47.93 44.59 -22.59
N PRO A 17 -47.60 45.85 -22.92
CA PRO A 17 -47.82 46.41 -24.24
C PRO A 17 -46.81 46.01 -25.31
N TYR A 18 -45.60 45.50 -24.91
CA TYR A 18 -44.55 45.12 -25.85
C TYR A 18 -44.66 43.64 -26.19
N LEU A 19 -44.97 43.33 -27.49
CA LEU A 19 -45.04 41.95 -27.99
C LEU A 19 -43.83 41.66 -28.88
N VAL A 20 -43.08 40.64 -28.55
CA VAL A 20 -42.02 40.12 -29.40
C VAL A 20 -42.51 38.89 -30.15
N PHE A 21 -42.52 38.98 -31.48
CA PHE A 21 -42.82 37.84 -32.37
C PHE A 21 -41.51 37.18 -32.78
N TYR A 22 -41.46 35.86 -32.68
CA TYR A 22 -40.27 35.08 -33.01
C TYR A 22 -40.64 33.72 -33.57
N PRO A 23 -39.80 33.15 -34.46
CA PRO A 23 -40.01 31.80 -34.96
C PRO A 23 -39.64 30.78 -33.88
N ASP A 24 -40.44 29.71 -33.76
CA ASP A 24 -40.18 28.57 -32.93
C ASP A 24 -40.78 27.31 -33.60
N ALA A 25 -39.92 26.33 -33.89
CA ALA A 25 -40.27 25.07 -34.55
C ALA A 25 -41.14 25.25 -35.82
N GLY A 26 -40.84 26.25 -36.68
CA GLY A 26 -41.56 26.54 -37.93
C GLY A 26 -42.82 27.33 -37.75
N LYS A 27 -43.23 27.74 -36.54
CA LYS A 27 -44.37 28.59 -36.23
C LYS A 27 -43.91 29.92 -35.64
N ILE A 28 -44.69 31.00 -35.86
CA ILE A 28 -44.42 32.29 -35.22
C ILE A 28 -45.13 32.30 -33.87
N LYS A 29 -44.35 32.43 -32.79
CA LYS A 29 -44.82 32.64 -31.43
C LYS A 29 -44.71 34.11 -31.05
N SER A 30 -45.47 34.53 -30.03
CA SER A 30 -45.34 35.86 -29.45
C SER A 30 -45.21 35.78 -27.92
N ARG A 31 -44.43 36.71 -27.35
CA ARG A 31 -44.31 36.88 -25.90
C ARG A 31 -44.50 38.36 -25.56
N SER A 32 -45.28 38.65 -24.53
CA SER A 32 -45.55 40.03 -24.10
C SER A 32 -44.66 40.42 -22.90
N PHE A 33 -44.28 41.69 -22.87
CA PHE A 33 -43.43 42.27 -21.84
C PHE A 33 -44.00 43.58 -21.33
N THR A 34 -43.71 43.94 -20.09
CA THR A 34 -44.21 45.16 -19.44
C THR A 34 -43.41 46.39 -19.84
N THR A 35 -42.12 46.22 -20.11
CA THR A 35 -41.22 47.31 -20.49
C THR A 35 -40.54 47.05 -21.84
N GLN A 36 -40.18 48.14 -22.52
CA GLN A 36 -39.45 48.11 -23.77
C GLN A 36 -38.06 47.41 -23.59
N SER A 37 -37.38 47.71 -22.49
CA SER A 37 -36.07 47.14 -22.16
C SER A 37 -36.10 45.61 -22.03
N GLU A 38 -37.15 45.06 -21.42
CA GLU A 38 -37.32 43.60 -21.34
C GLU A 38 -37.57 42.98 -22.72
N ALA A 39 -38.41 43.63 -23.57
CA ALA A 39 -38.66 43.17 -24.93
C ALA A 39 -37.40 43.20 -25.79
N GLU A 40 -36.59 44.27 -25.70
CA GLU A 40 -35.33 44.41 -26.42
C GLU A 40 -34.27 43.39 -25.92
N SER A 41 -34.16 43.17 -24.61
CA SER A 41 -33.30 42.18 -24.03
C SER A 41 -33.64 40.75 -24.51
N PHE A 42 -34.94 40.45 -24.59
CA PHE A 42 -35.41 39.19 -25.14
C PHE A 42 -35.14 39.07 -26.64
N MET A 43 -35.35 40.15 -27.42
CA MET A 43 -35.01 40.22 -28.84
C MET A 43 -33.49 40.03 -29.06
N PHE A 44 -32.66 40.64 -28.24
CA PHE A 44 -31.21 40.50 -28.32
C PHE A 44 -30.80 39.06 -28.06
N SER A 45 -31.35 38.42 -27.04
CA SER A 45 -31.10 37.00 -26.76
C SER A 45 -31.48 36.09 -27.92
N LEU A 46 -32.63 36.38 -28.58
CA LEU A 46 -33.04 35.63 -29.76
C LEU A 46 -32.14 35.92 -30.98
N ARG A 47 -31.72 37.15 -31.20
CA ARG A 47 -30.80 37.50 -32.32
C ARG A 47 -29.46 36.78 -32.20
N SER A 48 -28.93 36.71 -31.01
CA SER A 48 -27.69 35.97 -30.76
C SER A 48 -27.87 34.46 -31.04
N GLU A 49 -29.06 33.91 -30.81
CA GLU A 49 -29.40 32.53 -31.06
C GLU A 49 -29.61 32.21 -32.55
N TYR A 50 -30.20 33.14 -33.34
CA TYR A 50 -30.43 32.99 -34.77
C TYR A 50 -29.25 33.36 -35.69
N SER A 51 -28.22 33.99 -35.15
CA SER A 51 -26.99 34.31 -35.89
C SER A 51 -25.91 33.23 -35.80
N LEU A 52 -26.13 32.20 -34.96
CA LEU A 52 -25.24 31.05 -34.86
C LEU A 52 -25.63 29.97 -35.89
N PRO A 53 -24.68 29.27 -36.49
CA PRO A 53 -24.91 28.04 -37.23
C PRO A 53 -25.77 27.04 -36.43
N GLU A 54 -26.58 26.20 -37.09
CA GLU A 54 -27.48 25.24 -36.41
C GLU A 54 -26.73 24.29 -35.47
N ASP A 55 -25.50 23.96 -35.76
CA ASP A 55 -24.58 23.15 -34.95
C ASP A 55 -24.03 23.87 -33.69
N MET A 56 -24.19 25.20 -33.62
CA MET A 56 -23.86 26.02 -32.45
C MET A 56 -25.05 26.39 -31.56
N ILE A 57 -26.26 25.93 -31.89
CA ILE A 57 -27.45 26.20 -31.07
C ILE A 57 -27.44 25.32 -29.82
N ILE A 58 -27.10 25.93 -28.68
CA ILE A 58 -27.12 25.23 -27.40
C ILE A 58 -28.58 25.01 -26.95
N PRO A 59 -29.03 23.77 -26.75
CA PRO A 59 -30.38 23.48 -26.24
C PRO A 59 -30.66 24.24 -24.95
N SER A 60 -31.90 24.75 -24.79
CA SER A 60 -32.31 25.58 -23.64
C SER A 60 -32.01 24.93 -22.27
N GLY A 61 -32.17 23.61 -22.17
CA GLY A 61 -31.84 22.84 -20.95
C GLY A 61 -30.36 22.87 -20.62
N VAL A 62 -29.49 22.78 -21.63
CA VAL A 62 -28.02 22.85 -21.44
C VAL A 62 -27.61 24.26 -21.05
N ARG A 63 -28.21 25.30 -21.68
CA ARG A 63 -27.97 26.70 -21.34
C ARG A 63 -28.33 27.00 -19.88
N LEU A 64 -29.47 26.50 -19.42
CA LEU A 64 -29.91 26.66 -18.02
C LEU A 64 -28.96 25.96 -17.06
N ALA A 65 -28.46 24.77 -17.42
CA ALA A 65 -27.48 24.03 -16.62
C ALA A 65 -26.15 24.80 -16.51
N VAL A 66 -25.66 25.38 -17.61
CA VAL A 66 -24.45 26.23 -17.62
C VAL A 66 -24.61 27.47 -16.78
N LEU A 67 -25.79 28.15 -16.85
CA LEU A 67 -26.08 29.33 -16.02
C LEU A 67 -26.09 28.97 -14.52
N LYS A 68 -26.72 27.85 -14.16
CA LYS A 68 -26.70 27.35 -12.77
C LYS A 68 -25.28 27.02 -12.32
N LEU A 69 -24.48 26.34 -13.15
CA LEU A 69 -23.08 26.06 -12.88
C LEU A 69 -22.28 27.33 -12.65
N ASN A 70 -22.44 28.34 -13.53
CA ASN A 70 -21.77 29.64 -13.39
C ASN A 70 -22.11 30.30 -12.05
N THR A 71 -23.39 30.33 -11.67
CA THR A 71 -23.83 30.88 -10.40
C THR A 71 -23.21 30.17 -9.20
N GLU A 72 -23.14 28.84 -9.24
CA GLU A 72 -22.51 28.05 -8.16
C GLU A 72 -20.98 28.22 -8.11
N CYS A 73 -20.33 28.32 -9.27
CA CYS A 73 -18.90 28.62 -9.33
C CYS A 73 -18.58 29.98 -8.73
N HIS A 74 -19.34 31.02 -9.09
CA HIS A 74 -19.16 32.37 -8.53
C HIS A 74 -19.36 32.40 -7.01
N LYS A 75 -20.38 31.73 -6.48
CA LYS A 75 -20.60 31.61 -5.02
C LYS A 75 -19.41 30.99 -4.29
N ARG A 76 -18.65 30.13 -4.96
CA ARG A 76 -17.51 29.39 -4.41
C ARG A 76 -16.15 29.98 -4.79
N GLY A 77 -16.10 31.10 -5.48
CA GLY A 77 -14.85 31.73 -5.96
C GLY A 77 -14.11 30.91 -7.02
N LEU A 78 -14.81 30.05 -7.76
CA LEU A 78 -14.24 29.19 -8.80
C LEU A 78 -14.48 29.79 -10.19
N SER A 79 -13.51 29.61 -11.12
CA SER A 79 -13.70 29.92 -12.54
C SER A 79 -14.59 28.86 -13.19
N THR A 80 -15.70 29.29 -13.80
CA THR A 80 -16.61 28.40 -14.56
C THR A 80 -15.92 27.76 -15.73
N GLU A 81 -15.04 28.48 -16.42
CA GLU A 81 -14.26 27.95 -17.55
C GLU A 81 -13.35 26.80 -17.12
N ILE A 82 -12.65 26.93 -15.99
CA ILE A 82 -11.80 25.86 -15.44
C ILE A 82 -12.64 24.62 -15.13
N VAL A 83 -13.83 24.81 -14.52
CA VAL A 83 -14.72 23.69 -14.17
C VAL A 83 -15.27 23.01 -15.43
N ILE A 84 -15.64 23.76 -16.47
CA ILE A 84 -16.10 23.21 -17.74
C ILE A 84 -14.98 22.46 -18.45
N ASN A 85 -13.78 23.02 -18.55
CA ASN A 85 -12.63 22.40 -19.19
C ASN A 85 -12.23 21.11 -18.47
N ASP A 86 -12.27 21.08 -17.14
CA ASP A 86 -12.03 19.86 -16.37
C ASP A 86 -13.13 18.81 -16.64
N ALA A 87 -14.39 19.22 -16.76
CA ALA A 87 -15.49 18.32 -17.12
C ALA A 87 -15.34 17.76 -18.55
N ILE A 88 -14.97 18.59 -19.52
CA ILE A 88 -14.70 18.17 -20.92
C ILE A 88 -13.55 17.17 -20.94
N ARG A 89 -12.43 17.50 -20.30
CA ARG A 89 -11.27 16.59 -20.18
C ARG A 89 -11.67 15.24 -19.58
N ARG A 90 -12.55 15.22 -18.58
CA ARG A 90 -13.07 13.96 -18.00
C ARG A 90 -13.93 13.16 -18.98
N VAL A 91 -14.75 13.82 -19.79
CA VAL A 91 -15.56 13.17 -20.84
C VAL A 91 -14.66 12.58 -21.91
N GLU A 92 -13.65 13.32 -22.37
CA GLU A 92 -12.66 12.86 -23.33
C GLU A 92 -11.89 11.65 -22.78
N LEU A 93 -11.36 11.72 -21.56
CA LEU A 93 -10.69 10.62 -20.89
C LEU A 93 -11.59 9.38 -20.77
N ASN A 94 -12.90 9.56 -20.55
CA ASN A 94 -13.84 8.46 -20.45
C ASN A 94 -14.23 7.89 -21.82
N SER A 95 -14.19 8.68 -22.91
CA SER A 95 -14.50 8.20 -24.26
C SER A 95 -13.41 7.29 -24.84
N TYR A 96 -12.16 7.48 -24.43
CA TYR A 96 -11.03 6.63 -24.82
C TYR A 96 -10.90 5.38 -23.94
N ASN A 97 -11.49 5.34 -22.77
CA ASN A 97 -11.37 4.24 -21.84
C ASN A 97 -12.58 3.30 -21.94
N LYS A 98 -12.29 2.01 -22.04
CA LYS A 98 -13.32 0.98 -21.84
C LYS A 98 -13.96 1.21 -20.46
N VAL A 99 -15.30 1.44 -20.43
CA VAL A 99 -16.00 1.63 -19.16
C VAL A 99 -15.82 0.38 -18.31
N VAL A 100 -15.06 0.49 -17.24
CA VAL A 100 -14.79 -0.59 -16.30
C VAL A 100 -15.28 -0.19 -14.92
N LEU A 101 -16.15 -1.01 -14.35
CA LEU A 101 -16.68 -0.75 -13.00
C LEU A 101 -15.59 -1.02 -11.95
N VAL A 102 -15.68 -0.32 -10.82
CA VAL A 102 -14.74 -0.50 -9.69
C VAL A 102 -14.61 -1.96 -9.28
N GLN A 103 -15.73 -2.67 -9.13
CA GLN A 103 -15.73 -4.10 -8.79
C GLN A 103 -15.05 -4.97 -9.84
N ASP A 104 -15.21 -4.65 -11.11
CA ASP A 104 -14.64 -5.41 -12.22
C ASP A 104 -13.14 -5.15 -12.35
N CYS A 105 -12.71 -3.91 -12.19
CA CYS A 105 -11.29 -3.56 -12.11
C CYS A 105 -10.58 -4.32 -10.98
N VAL A 106 -11.17 -4.34 -9.79
CA VAL A 106 -10.63 -5.09 -8.64
C VAL A 106 -10.61 -6.60 -8.93
N ARG A 107 -11.69 -7.17 -9.48
CA ARG A 107 -11.76 -8.58 -9.85
C ARG A 107 -10.65 -8.96 -10.83
N ASN A 108 -10.46 -8.16 -11.88
CA ASN A 108 -9.45 -8.39 -12.91
C ASN A 108 -8.02 -8.25 -12.35
N PHE A 109 -7.79 -7.28 -11.47
CA PHE A 109 -6.53 -7.10 -10.76
C PHE A 109 -6.22 -8.30 -9.86
N MET A 110 -7.19 -8.82 -9.13
CA MET A 110 -7.02 -10.01 -8.29
C MET A 110 -6.71 -11.25 -9.13
N ALA A 111 -7.41 -11.44 -10.26
CA ALA A 111 -7.14 -12.53 -11.19
C ALA A 111 -5.71 -12.42 -11.79
N HIS A 112 -5.30 -11.21 -12.21
CA HIS A 112 -3.94 -10.95 -12.67
C HIS A 112 -2.91 -11.26 -11.57
N SER A 113 -3.16 -10.81 -10.34
CA SER A 113 -2.25 -11.03 -9.20
C SER A 113 -2.05 -12.52 -8.89
N LYS A 114 -3.08 -13.34 -9.03
CA LYS A 114 -3.00 -14.81 -8.95
C LYS A 114 -2.17 -15.39 -10.10
N ARG A 115 -2.43 -14.96 -11.34
CA ARG A 115 -1.72 -15.43 -12.54
C ARG A 115 -0.22 -15.18 -12.49
N ILE A 116 0.22 -14.03 -11.94
CA ILE A 116 1.64 -13.73 -11.73
C ILE A 116 2.21 -14.36 -10.46
N ASN A 117 1.46 -15.27 -9.84
CA ASN A 117 1.87 -16.08 -8.70
C ASN A 117 2.35 -15.24 -7.50
N LEU A 118 1.58 -14.19 -7.15
CA LEU A 118 1.81 -13.50 -5.89
C LEU A 118 1.55 -14.44 -4.71
N ARG A 119 2.22 -14.18 -3.58
CA ARG A 119 2.06 -14.98 -2.37
C ARG A 119 0.63 -14.90 -1.83
N ASP A 120 0.11 -16.00 -1.28
CA ASP A 120 -1.22 -16.07 -0.67
C ASP A 120 -1.45 -15.00 0.39
N LYS A 121 -0.41 -14.70 1.21
CA LYS A 121 -0.49 -13.61 2.17
C LYS A 121 -0.74 -12.26 1.49
N THR A 122 -0.05 -11.98 0.37
CA THR A 122 -0.24 -10.73 -0.39
C THR A 122 -1.62 -10.68 -1.03
N LEU A 123 -2.09 -11.82 -1.56
CA LEU A 123 -3.45 -11.94 -2.13
C LEU A 123 -4.52 -11.70 -1.07
N LYS A 124 -4.36 -12.27 0.13
CA LYS A 124 -5.27 -12.01 1.28
C LYS A 124 -5.25 -10.55 1.72
N GLU A 125 -4.08 -9.92 1.77
CA GLU A 125 -3.95 -8.49 2.05
C GLU A 125 -4.65 -7.64 0.97
N TYR A 126 -4.44 -7.95 -0.30
CA TYR A 126 -5.11 -7.26 -1.41
C TYR A 126 -6.64 -7.42 -1.35
N ASP A 127 -7.13 -8.64 -1.10
CA ASP A 127 -8.56 -8.90 -0.93
C ASP A 127 -9.15 -8.07 0.22
N GLN A 128 -8.48 -8.04 1.37
CA GLN A 128 -8.90 -7.27 2.55
C GLN A 128 -8.98 -5.76 2.26
N TYR A 129 -7.99 -5.20 1.57
CA TYR A 129 -7.98 -3.76 1.27
C TYR A 129 -8.92 -3.40 0.13
N LEU A 130 -9.02 -4.23 -0.91
CA LEU A 130 -9.78 -3.89 -2.11
C LEU A 130 -11.23 -4.33 -2.02
N ARG A 131 -11.50 -5.61 -1.75
CA ARG A 131 -12.86 -6.12 -1.75
C ARG A 131 -13.65 -5.67 -0.52
N VAL A 132 -13.02 -5.70 0.67
CA VAL A 132 -13.73 -5.40 1.93
C VAL A 132 -13.83 -3.90 2.20
N ARG A 133 -12.89 -3.08 1.72
CA ARG A 133 -12.84 -1.65 2.05
C ARG A 133 -13.00 -0.73 0.84
N PHE A 134 -12.22 -0.94 -0.23
CA PHE A 134 -12.21 -0.04 -1.38
C PHE A 134 -13.51 -0.09 -2.19
N ILE A 135 -14.00 -1.29 -2.53
CA ILE A 135 -15.25 -1.45 -3.29
C ILE A 135 -16.45 -0.79 -2.57
N PRO A 136 -16.69 -1.02 -1.26
CA PRO A 136 -17.77 -0.35 -0.56
C PRO A 136 -17.63 1.18 -0.52
N TYR A 137 -16.43 1.70 -0.31
CA TYR A 137 -16.17 3.14 -0.24
C TYR A 137 -16.44 3.84 -1.58
N PHE A 138 -15.92 3.31 -2.67
CA PHE A 138 -16.05 3.91 -3.99
C PHE A 138 -17.30 3.47 -4.76
N LYS A 139 -18.13 2.60 -4.20
CA LYS A 139 -19.29 1.95 -4.85
C LYS A 139 -18.87 1.07 -6.03
N GLY A 140 -19.10 -0.23 -5.92
CA GLY A 140 -18.66 -1.23 -6.92
C GLY A 140 -19.14 -0.99 -8.33
N THR A 141 -20.31 -0.37 -8.50
CA THR A 141 -20.96 -0.04 -9.78
C THR A 141 -20.48 1.26 -10.42
N ARG A 142 -19.63 2.03 -9.73
CA ARG A 142 -19.07 3.27 -10.26
C ARG A 142 -18.03 2.97 -11.34
N ASN A 143 -17.96 3.82 -12.38
CA ASN A 143 -16.86 3.74 -13.35
C ASN A 143 -15.51 4.04 -12.67
N PHE A 144 -14.55 3.14 -12.80
CA PHE A 144 -13.25 3.25 -12.16
C PHE A 144 -12.47 4.50 -12.61
N ALA A 145 -12.59 4.87 -13.88
CA ALA A 145 -11.91 6.04 -14.44
C ALA A 145 -12.36 7.38 -13.86
N THR A 146 -13.50 7.43 -13.15
CA THR A 146 -14.01 8.67 -12.54
C THR A 146 -13.48 8.92 -11.12
N ILE A 147 -12.64 8.05 -10.57
CA ILE A 147 -12.08 8.23 -9.25
C ILE A 147 -11.02 9.33 -9.29
N LEU A 148 -11.14 10.31 -8.39
CA LEU A 148 -10.25 11.45 -8.31
C LEU A 148 -9.12 11.24 -7.29
N LYS A 149 -8.00 11.94 -7.48
CA LYS A 149 -6.90 11.97 -6.53
C LYS A 149 -7.35 12.36 -5.12
N SER A 150 -8.13 13.43 -5.00
CA SER A 150 -8.65 13.91 -3.71
C SER A 150 -9.52 12.88 -2.97
N GLU A 151 -10.29 12.07 -3.72
CA GLU A 151 -11.08 11.00 -3.13
C GLU A 151 -10.20 9.85 -2.61
N ILE A 152 -9.10 9.55 -3.32
CA ILE A 152 -8.11 8.57 -2.85
C ILE A 152 -7.43 9.09 -1.59
N GLU A 153 -7.04 10.36 -1.54
CA GLU A 153 -6.44 11.00 -0.37
C GLU A 153 -7.37 10.93 0.85
N ALA A 154 -8.65 11.26 0.67
CA ALA A 154 -9.68 11.15 1.71
C ALA A 154 -9.85 9.70 2.20
N TYR A 155 -9.93 8.73 1.27
CA TYR A 155 -10.02 7.31 1.58
C TYR A 155 -8.81 6.81 2.38
N ILE A 156 -7.60 7.20 1.99
CA ILE A 156 -6.37 6.83 2.70
C ILE A 156 -6.35 7.50 4.07
N GLY A 157 -6.75 8.78 4.18
CA GLY A 157 -6.82 9.53 5.43
C GLY A 157 -7.72 8.88 6.48
N SER A 158 -8.83 8.27 6.07
CA SER A 158 -9.76 7.54 6.94
C SER A 158 -9.26 6.16 7.37
N SER A 159 -8.14 5.68 6.83
CA SER A 159 -7.63 4.32 7.07
C SER A 159 -6.62 4.27 8.22
N GLY A 160 -6.81 3.37 9.18
CA GLY A 160 -5.83 3.12 10.25
C GLY A 160 -4.48 2.55 9.77
N SER A 161 -4.43 2.00 8.55
CA SER A 161 -3.22 1.41 7.95
C SER A 161 -2.86 2.09 6.63
N GLN A 162 -2.69 3.42 6.66
CA GLN A 162 -2.52 4.28 5.50
C GLN A 162 -1.42 3.81 4.54
N LYS A 163 -0.23 3.49 5.05
CA LYS A 163 0.93 3.06 4.23
C LYS A 163 0.64 1.79 3.42
N ASN A 164 0.06 0.77 4.04
CA ASN A 164 -0.23 -0.49 3.37
C ASN A 164 -1.39 -0.32 2.40
N ASN A 165 -2.43 0.42 2.79
CA ASN A 165 -3.57 0.71 1.94
C ASN A 165 -3.13 1.46 0.68
N LEU A 166 -2.38 2.56 0.82
CA LEU A 166 -1.86 3.32 -0.32
C LEU A 166 -1.01 2.45 -1.27
N LYS A 167 -0.18 1.55 -0.72
CA LYS A 167 0.61 0.62 -1.53
C LYS A 167 -0.28 -0.27 -2.41
N VAL A 168 -1.39 -0.77 -1.86
CA VAL A 168 -2.33 -1.62 -2.59
C VAL A 168 -3.07 -0.82 -3.65
N ILE A 169 -3.53 0.40 -3.32
CA ILE A 169 -4.21 1.29 -4.25
C ILE A 169 -3.29 1.67 -5.42
N LYS A 170 -2.04 2.05 -5.16
CA LYS A 170 -1.07 2.32 -6.23
C LYS A 170 -0.84 1.12 -7.14
N ALA A 171 -0.83 -0.10 -6.61
CA ALA A 171 -0.72 -1.31 -7.42
C ALA A 171 -1.95 -1.53 -8.31
N LEU A 172 -3.16 -1.28 -7.79
CA LEU A 172 -4.43 -1.37 -8.53
C LEU A 172 -4.48 -0.33 -9.66
N PHE A 173 -4.17 0.94 -9.40
CA PHE A 173 -4.20 2.00 -10.39
C PHE A 173 -3.13 1.81 -11.47
N LYS A 174 -1.94 1.38 -11.09
CA LYS A 174 -0.88 1.00 -12.05
C LYS A 174 -1.34 -0.14 -12.98
N PHE A 175 -2.04 -1.14 -12.43
CA PHE A 175 -2.65 -2.20 -13.22
C PHE A 175 -3.71 -1.64 -14.16
N ALA A 176 -4.64 -0.83 -13.66
CA ALA A 176 -5.72 -0.24 -14.46
C ALA A 176 -5.17 0.60 -15.63
N LYS A 177 -4.11 1.39 -15.41
CA LYS A 177 -3.43 2.14 -16.49
C LYS A 177 -2.82 1.20 -17.53
N ARG A 178 -2.15 0.14 -17.11
CA ARG A 178 -1.53 -0.83 -18.03
C ARG A 178 -2.57 -1.57 -18.89
N GLU A 179 -3.74 -1.89 -18.33
CA GLU A 179 -4.83 -2.57 -19.04
C GLU A 179 -5.70 -1.60 -19.87
N GLY A 180 -5.37 -0.30 -19.89
CA GLY A 180 -6.13 0.71 -20.63
C GLY A 180 -7.49 1.06 -20.01
N TYR A 181 -7.72 0.77 -18.73
CA TYR A 181 -8.96 1.12 -18.03
C TYR A 181 -8.98 2.60 -17.61
N ILE A 182 -7.81 3.21 -17.49
CA ILE A 182 -7.57 4.62 -17.24
C ILE A 182 -6.39 5.10 -18.08
N THR A 183 -6.39 6.35 -18.46
CA THR A 183 -5.29 7.00 -19.19
C THR A 183 -4.23 7.53 -18.23
N GLU A 184 -4.63 7.96 -17.04
CA GLU A 184 -3.77 8.58 -16.05
C GLU A 184 -3.84 7.86 -14.69
N ASP A 185 -2.68 7.61 -14.08
CA ASP A 185 -2.59 6.99 -12.74
C ASP A 185 -2.62 8.08 -11.66
N VAL A 186 -3.82 8.53 -11.32
CA VAL A 186 -4.04 9.55 -10.28
C VAL A 186 -3.58 9.11 -8.88
N ALA A 187 -3.43 7.81 -8.64
CA ALA A 187 -2.92 7.30 -7.37
C ALA A 187 -1.39 7.43 -7.25
N ALA A 188 -0.67 7.54 -8.36
CA ALA A 188 0.79 7.67 -8.35
C ALA A 188 1.25 8.90 -7.58
N GLU A 189 0.51 10.00 -7.68
CA GLU A 189 0.81 11.30 -7.05
C GLU A 189 0.37 11.39 -5.59
N VAL A 190 -0.46 10.46 -5.11
CA VAL A 190 -0.89 10.46 -3.71
C VAL A 190 0.31 10.15 -2.82
N THR A 191 0.58 11.04 -1.87
CA THR A 191 1.66 10.89 -0.90
C THR A 191 1.10 10.92 0.51
N LEU A 192 1.70 10.13 1.41
CA LEU A 192 1.38 10.25 2.83
C LEU A 192 2.14 11.43 3.41
N VAL A 193 1.44 12.26 4.17
CA VAL A 193 2.12 13.22 5.03
C VAL A 193 2.99 12.43 6.00
N ARG A 194 4.30 12.54 5.85
CA ARG A 194 5.25 11.94 6.78
C ARG A 194 5.06 12.65 8.12
N LYS A 195 4.41 11.97 9.07
CA LYS A 195 4.60 12.36 10.46
C LYS A 195 6.08 12.18 10.73
N TYR A 196 6.76 13.23 11.15
CA TYR A 196 8.11 13.16 11.67
C TYR A 196 8.05 12.19 12.85
N SER A 197 8.34 10.93 12.59
CA SER A 197 8.62 10.00 13.67
C SER A 197 10.13 9.99 13.76
N ASP A 198 10.66 10.41 14.91
CA ASP A 198 12.00 10.02 15.29
C ASP A 198 12.08 8.52 15.04
N THR A 199 12.86 8.14 14.05
CA THR A 199 13.10 6.72 13.78
C THR A 199 13.94 6.22 14.94
N MET A 200 13.27 5.80 16.02
CA MET A 200 13.94 5.11 17.11
C MET A 200 14.75 3.96 16.51
N PRO A 201 16.00 3.80 16.93
CA PRO A 201 16.83 2.67 16.49
C PRO A 201 16.05 1.37 16.69
N ALA A 202 16.26 0.41 15.80
CA ALA A 202 15.63 -0.89 15.96
C ALA A 202 16.04 -1.48 17.32
N LYS A 203 15.06 -1.86 18.16
CA LYS A 203 15.32 -2.49 19.43
C LYS A 203 16.18 -3.75 19.22
N ILE A 204 17.27 -3.88 19.93
CA ILE A 204 18.10 -5.08 20.04
C ILE A 204 18.00 -5.61 21.46
N LEU A 205 18.41 -6.87 21.66
CA LEU A 205 18.58 -7.45 22.97
C LEU A 205 20.01 -7.25 23.44
N SER A 206 20.19 -6.94 24.71
CA SER A 206 21.50 -6.99 25.35
C SER A 206 22.03 -8.43 25.47
N VAL A 207 23.31 -8.60 25.73
CA VAL A 207 23.93 -9.92 25.94
C VAL A 207 23.20 -10.68 27.04
N GLU A 208 22.90 -10.04 28.15
CA GLU A 208 22.18 -10.64 29.29
C GLU A 208 20.73 -11.00 28.98
N GLU A 209 20.02 -10.15 28.19
CA GLU A 209 18.69 -10.51 27.71
C GLU A 209 18.73 -11.74 26.78
N VAL A 210 19.78 -11.87 25.96
CA VAL A 210 19.97 -13.06 25.08
C VAL A 210 20.23 -14.31 25.91
N LYS A 211 21.09 -14.24 26.95
CA LYS A 211 21.32 -15.36 27.85
C LYS A 211 20.07 -15.79 28.58
N THR A 212 19.33 -14.82 29.14
CA THR A 212 18.05 -15.05 29.82
C THR A 212 17.03 -15.70 28.89
N LEU A 213 16.96 -15.22 27.65
CA LEU A 213 16.11 -15.78 26.63
C LEU A 213 16.44 -17.24 26.36
N LEU A 214 17.70 -17.55 26.04
CA LEU A 214 18.13 -18.88 25.65
C LEU A 214 18.03 -19.90 26.81
N LYS A 215 18.22 -19.46 28.05
CA LYS A 215 17.98 -20.28 29.26
C LYS A 215 16.48 -20.61 29.45
N SER A 216 15.58 -19.71 28.99
CA SER A 216 14.13 -19.83 29.19
C SER A 216 13.39 -20.51 28.04
N VAL A 217 14.05 -20.69 26.88
CA VAL A 217 13.45 -21.33 25.71
C VAL A 217 13.38 -22.83 25.92
N PRO A 218 12.21 -23.49 25.74
CA PRO A 218 12.10 -24.94 25.80
C PRO A 218 13.07 -25.61 24.80
N LYS A 219 13.61 -26.78 25.22
CA LYS A 219 14.68 -27.49 24.51
C LYS A 219 14.34 -27.74 23.03
N GLU A 220 13.11 -28.08 22.72
CA GLU A 220 12.62 -28.35 21.36
C GLU A 220 12.61 -27.12 20.44
N TYR A 221 12.66 -25.90 21.00
CA TYR A 221 12.73 -24.65 20.24
C TYR A 221 14.14 -24.07 20.19
N LEU A 222 15.08 -24.55 21.04
CA LEU A 222 16.37 -23.92 21.28
C LEU A 222 17.21 -23.80 20.01
N ALA A 223 17.32 -24.84 19.18
CA ALA A 223 18.05 -24.82 17.92
C ALA A 223 17.50 -23.76 16.94
N GLY A 224 16.19 -23.65 16.87
CA GLY A 224 15.55 -22.62 16.04
C GLY A 224 15.77 -21.19 16.56
N PHE A 225 15.76 -21.00 17.89
CA PHE A 225 16.11 -19.72 18.50
C PHE A 225 17.59 -19.38 18.28
N ALA A 226 18.49 -20.35 18.39
CA ALA A 226 19.90 -20.15 18.09
C ALA A 226 20.13 -19.68 16.64
N LEU A 227 19.45 -20.30 15.66
CA LEU A 227 19.49 -19.86 14.26
C LEU A 227 18.97 -18.43 14.06
N MET A 228 17.91 -18.06 14.76
CA MET A 228 17.37 -16.70 14.68
C MET A 228 18.31 -15.68 15.35
N THR A 229 18.95 -16.07 16.46
CA THR A 229 19.80 -15.21 17.28
C THR A 229 21.20 -15.07 16.69
N PHE A 230 21.87 -16.16 16.33
CA PHE A 230 23.29 -16.17 15.93
C PHE A 230 23.53 -16.25 14.41
N TYR A 231 22.47 -16.37 13.63
CA TYR A 231 22.55 -16.30 12.15
C TYR A 231 21.50 -15.36 11.54
N GLY A 232 20.66 -14.73 12.37
CA GLY A 232 19.67 -13.75 11.93
C GLY A 232 18.63 -14.30 10.96
N VAL A 233 18.34 -15.60 10.99
CA VAL A 233 17.28 -16.23 10.19
C VAL A 233 15.94 -15.65 10.61
N ARG A 234 15.05 -15.38 9.65
CA ARG A 234 13.73 -14.87 10.01
C ARG A 234 12.88 -15.95 10.67
N PRO A 235 12.04 -15.59 11.67
CA PRO A 235 11.13 -16.56 12.29
C PRO A 235 10.33 -17.35 11.26
N GLY A 236 9.80 -16.68 10.23
CA GLY A 236 9.04 -17.33 9.16
C GLY A 236 9.86 -18.22 8.22
N GLU A 237 11.20 -18.17 8.28
CA GLU A 237 12.08 -19.10 7.54
C GLU A 237 12.33 -20.38 8.35
N VAL A 238 12.36 -20.29 9.68
CA VAL A 238 12.59 -21.43 10.60
C VAL A 238 11.29 -22.17 10.90
N ILE A 239 10.26 -21.44 11.33
CA ILE A 239 8.99 -22.00 11.84
C ILE A 239 7.98 -22.23 10.72
N GLY A 240 8.32 -21.84 9.51
CA GLY A 240 7.39 -21.80 8.40
C GLY A 240 6.49 -20.57 8.41
N ASN A 241 5.85 -20.40 7.30
CA ASN A 241 4.85 -19.36 7.10
C ASN A 241 3.47 -20.03 6.88
N PHE A 242 2.48 -19.25 6.54
CA PHE A 242 1.14 -19.76 6.16
C PHE A 242 1.15 -20.78 5.00
N GLU A 243 2.27 -20.91 4.27
CA GLU A 243 2.47 -21.86 3.18
C GLU A 243 3.04 -23.20 3.67
N LYS A 244 3.14 -23.42 5.00
CA LYS A 244 3.64 -24.66 5.64
C LYS A 244 5.03 -25.09 5.14
N ARG A 245 5.92 -24.14 4.91
CA ARG A 245 7.30 -24.39 4.45
C ARG A 245 8.26 -24.10 5.57
N PHE A 246 8.82 -25.13 6.15
CA PHE A 246 9.67 -25.10 7.33
C PHE A 246 11.13 -25.34 6.95
N MET A 247 12.07 -24.75 7.70
CA MET A 247 13.46 -25.15 7.65
C MET A 247 13.60 -26.52 8.30
N GLN A 248 14.34 -27.40 7.65
CA GLN A 248 14.52 -28.80 8.07
C GLN A 248 15.95 -29.05 8.53
N TRP A 249 16.16 -30.06 9.34
CA TRP A 249 17.49 -30.51 9.74
C TRP A 249 18.35 -30.91 8.53
N SER A 250 17.75 -31.42 7.46
CA SER A 250 18.43 -31.71 6.19
C SER A 250 18.96 -30.47 5.47
N ASP A 251 18.55 -29.26 5.85
CA ASP A 251 19.10 -27.99 5.33
C ASP A 251 20.44 -27.63 6.01
N ILE A 252 20.87 -28.38 7.02
CA ILE A 252 22.12 -28.20 7.77
C ILE A 252 23.03 -29.38 7.49
N ASN A 253 24.15 -29.12 6.82
CA ASN A 253 25.19 -30.11 6.61
C ASN A 253 26.28 -29.94 7.69
N PHE A 254 26.24 -30.82 8.69
CA PHE A 254 27.21 -30.79 9.81
C PHE A 254 28.63 -31.13 9.37
N LYS A 255 28.81 -32.03 8.38
CA LYS A 255 30.14 -32.43 7.91
C LYS A 255 30.88 -31.29 7.19
N SER A 256 30.18 -30.58 6.30
CA SER A 256 30.73 -29.45 5.57
C SER A 256 30.50 -28.10 6.26
N ARG A 257 29.77 -28.10 7.39
CA ARG A 257 29.40 -26.92 8.17
C ARG A 257 28.68 -25.85 7.30
N VAL A 258 27.71 -26.30 6.50
CA VAL A 258 26.91 -25.44 5.61
C VAL A 258 25.50 -25.40 6.09
N ILE A 259 24.94 -24.18 6.24
CA ILE A 259 23.53 -23.96 6.50
C ILE A 259 22.89 -23.39 5.25
N THR A 260 21.85 -24.04 4.75
CA THR A 260 21.11 -23.64 3.55
C THR A 260 19.73 -23.12 3.90
N ILE A 261 19.44 -21.88 3.55
CA ILE A 261 18.07 -21.34 3.61
C ILE A 261 17.45 -21.50 2.22
N GLN A 262 16.50 -22.42 2.09
CA GLN A 262 15.86 -22.73 0.82
C GLN A 262 15.08 -21.54 0.26
N GLY A 263 15.07 -21.38 -1.07
CA GLY A 263 14.28 -20.34 -1.72
C GLY A 263 12.77 -20.45 -1.42
N LYS A 264 12.27 -21.68 -1.24
CA LYS A 264 10.87 -21.96 -0.87
C LYS A 264 10.49 -21.42 0.53
N THR A 265 11.45 -21.37 1.48
CA THR A 265 11.23 -20.83 2.83
C THR A 265 11.55 -19.34 2.92
N SER A 266 12.47 -18.86 2.07
CA SER A 266 12.93 -17.48 2.08
C SER A 266 11.85 -16.49 1.61
N LYS A 267 11.70 -15.36 2.32
CA LYS A 267 10.80 -14.26 1.94
C LYS A 267 11.08 -13.70 0.54
N VAL A 268 12.31 -13.77 0.07
CA VAL A 268 12.72 -13.25 -1.25
C VAL A 268 12.77 -14.35 -2.33
N ARG A 269 12.34 -15.57 -2.02
CA ARG A 269 12.35 -16.74 -2.91
C ARG A 269 13.74 -17.04 -3.52
N LYS A 270 14.82 -16.61 -2.85
CA LYS A 270 16.19 -16.91 -3.23
C LYS A 270 16.81 -17.83 -2.21
N GLN A 271 17.44 -18.88 -2.67
CA GLN A 271 18.26 -19.76 -1.85
C GLN A 271 19.52 -19.01 -1.41
N ARG A 272 19.97 -19.24 -0.19
CA ARG A 272 21.30 -18.84 0.29
C ARG A 272 21.90 -19.95 1.11
N ALA A 273 23.18 -20.14 0.96
CA ALA A 273 23.96 -21.06 1.74
C ALA A 273 25.19 -20.33 2.28
N THR A 274 25.59 -20.65 3.50
CA THR A 274 26.79 -20.09 4.12
C THR A 274 27.58 -21.17 4.85
N GLN A 275 28.90 -21.07 4.79
CA GLN A 275 29.84 -21.95 5.48
C GLN A 275 30.39 -21.31 6.74
N ASN A 276 30.57 -20.01 6.77
CA ASN A 276 31.28 -19.29 7.84
C ASN A 276 30.30 -18.77 8.91
N VAL A 277 29.54 -19.66 9.49
CA VAL A 277 28.68 -19.37 10.63
C VAL A 277 29.52 -19.43 11.92
N SER A 278 29.14 -18.64 12.92
CA SER A 278 29.86 -18.56 14.20
C SER A 278 29.86 -19.89 14.95
N GLU A 279 30.95 -20.19 15.63
CA GLU A 279 31.17 -21.45 16.37
C GLU A 279 30.10 -21.66 17.46
N ASN A 280 29.68 -20.61 18.13
CA ASN A 280 28.65 -20.72 19.15
C ASN A 280 27.30 -21.22 18.57
N LEU A 281 26.95 -20.84 17.34
CA LEU A 281 25.74 -21.41 16.70
C LEU A 281 25.89 -22.92 16.49
N TRP A 282 27.07 -23.36 16.00
CA TRP A 282 27.35 -24.79 15.84
C TRP A 282 27.23 -25.52 17.18
N ALA A 283 27.75 -24.98 18.28
CA ALA A 283 27.59 -25.56 19.60
C ALA A 283 26.12 -25.79 19.99
N PHE A 284 25.22 -24.85 19.67
CA PHE A 284 23.79 -25.02 19.90
C PHE A 284 23.14 -26.09 19.01
N LEU A 285 23.54 -26.15 17.73
CA LEU A 285 23.01 -27.14 16.79
C LEU A 285 23.53 -28.56 17.12
N GLU A 286 24.76 -28.67 17.51
CA GLU A 286 25.42 -29.92 17.88
C GLU A 286 24.96 -30.46 19.25
N ALA A 287 24.48 -29.59 20.15
CA ALA A 287 23.85 -29.97 21.40
C ALA A 287 22.55 -30.79 21.22
N VAL A 288 21.90 -30.71 20.03
CA VAL A 288 20.79 -31.60 19.71
C VAL A 288 21.35 -32.97 19.30
N PRO A 289 20.94 -34.09 19.94
CA PRO A 289 21.42 -35.41 19.58
C PRO A 289 21.13 -35.75 18.09
N GLU A 290 22.09 -36.40 17.42
CA GLU A 290 21.97 -36.71 15.98
C GLU A 290 20.69 -37.47 15.63
N LYS A 291 20.29 -38.41 16.47
CA LYS A 291 19.03 -39.18 16.30
C LYS A 291 17.77 -38.30 16.30
N GLU A 292 17.85 -37.11 16.92
CA GLU A 292 16.74 -36.14 17.01
C GLU A 292 16.75 -35.10 15.85
N ARG A 293 17.86 -35.03 15.08
CA ARG A 293 18.00 -34.08 13.96
C ARG A 293 17.24 -34.55 12.71
N LYS A 294 15.92 -34.74 12.82
CA LYS A 294 15.04 -35.22 11.74
C LYS A 294 13.84 -34.26 11.58
N GLY A 295 13.31 -34.19 10.35
CA GLY A 295 12.14 -33.34 10.07
C GLY A 295 12.43 -31.86 10.18
N ASN A 296 11.49 -31.11 10.73
CA ASN A 296 11.60 -29.65 10.88
C ASN A 296 12.50 -29.31 12.09
N ILE A 297 13.20 -28.17 12.00
CA ILE A 297 14.03 -27.69 13.14
C ILE A 297 13.16 -27.31 14.34
N ILE A 298 12.00 -26.74 14.08
CA ILE A 298 10.94 -26.52 15.07
C ILE A 298 9.71 -27.28 14.60
N GLU A 299 9.26 -28.23 15.39
CA GLU A 299 8.03 -28.95 15.16
C GLU A 299 6.83 -28.12 15.67
N GLY A 300 5.63 -28.41 15.15
CA GLY A 300 4.40 -27.74 15.54
C GLY A 300 4.00 -26.58 14.65
N SER A 301 2.98 -25.88 15.06
CA SER A 301 2.37 -24.78 14.29
C SER A 301 2.96 -23.42 14.66
N TYR A 302 2.85 -22.46 13.72
CA TYR A 302 3.19 -21.07 13.98
C TYR A 302 2.43 -20.49 15.21
N TRP A 303 1.20 -20.98 15.49
CA TRP A 303 0.43 -20.51 16.64
C TRP A 303 0.98 -21.01 17.98
N GLU A 304 1.44 -22.25 18.02
CA GLU A 304 2.10 -22.85 19.22
C GLU A 304 3.39 -22.09 19.51
N PHE A 305 4.22 -21.87 18.49
CA PHE A 305 5.40 -21.05 18.62
C PHE A 305 5.07 -19.65 19.12
N ARG A 306 4.02 -19.01 18.58
CA ARG A 306 3.61 -17.67 19.03
C ARG A 306 3.16 -17.67 20.48
N LYS A 307 2.40 -18.65 20.89
CA LYS A 307 1.96 -18.82 22.30
C LYS A 307 3.17 -19.01 23.23
N MET A 308 4.09 -19.87 22.86
CA MET A 308 5.33 -20.12 23.61
C MET A 308 6.13 -18.82 23.73
N ARG A 309 6.36 -18.12 22.62
CA ARG A 309 7.12 -16.86 22.59
C ARG A 309 6.56 -15.78 23.52
N HIS A 310 5.23 -15.70 23.69
CA HIS A 310 4.60 -14.74 24.62
C HIS A 310 4.80 -15.10 26.11
N LYS A 311 5.21 -16.31 26.40
CA LYS A 311 5.50 -16.76 27.78
C LYS A 311 6.96 -16.54 28.19
N LEU A 312 7.82 -16.17 27.25
CA LEU A 312 9.25 -15.94 27.55
C LEU A 312 9.41 -14.65 28.36
N PRO A 313 10.39 -14.61 29.29
CA PRO A 313 10.62 -13.46 30.15
C PRO A 313 11.18 -12.23 29.41
N VAL A 314 11.69 -12.43 28.19
CA VAL A 314 12.21 -11.36 27.33
C VAL A 314 11.17 -10.99 26.28
N ALA A 315 10.81 -9.71 26.22
CA ALA A 315 9.85 -9.20 25.25
C ALA A 315 10.43 -9.21 23.82
N LEU A 316 9.90 -10.09 22.98
CA LEU A 316 10.35 -10.26 21.62
C LEU A 316 9.45 -9.47 20.66
N SER A 317 9.89 -8.29 20.20
CA SER A 317 9.25 -7.60 19.07
C SER A 317 9.48 -8.34 17.74
N GLN A 318 8.81 -7.89 16.68
CA GLN A 318 9.03 -8.49 15.37
C GLN A 318 10.48 -8.30 14.91
N ASP A 319 11.11 -9.37 14.46
CA ASP A 319 12.49 -9.41 13.93
C ASP A 319 13.59 -8.97 14.94
N VAL A 320 13.29 -8.81 16.25
CA VAL A 320 14.27 -8.35 17.25
C VAL A 320 15.53 -9.22 17.28
N LEU A 321 15.42 -10.54 17.26
CA LEU A 321 16.58 -11.46 17.22
C LEU A 321 17.45 -11.24 16.00
N ARG A 322 16.82 -11.00 14.86
CA ARG A 322 17.52 -10.67 13.62
C ARG A 322 18.20 -9.29 13.69
N HIS A 323 17.57 -8.31 14.34
CA HIS A 323 18.18 -7.00 14.59
C HIS A 323 19.37 -7.13 15.54
N THR A 324 19.23 -7.91 16.59
CA THR A 324 20.30 -8.25 17.54
C THR A 324 21.49 -8.88 16.84
N PHE A 325 21.25 -9.94 16.04
CA PHE A 325 22.31 -10.54 15.22
C PHE A 325 22.99 -9.51 14.32
N ALA A 326 22.21 -8.72 13.58
CA ALA A 326 22.76 -7.77 12.62
C ALA A 326 23.69 -6.75 13.30
N THR A 327 23.34 -6.29 14.49
CA THR A 327 24.12 -5.33 15.26
C THR A 327 25.43 -5.97 15.74
N TYR A 328 25.38 -7.09 16.45
CA TYR A 328 26.60 -7.73 16.98
C TYR A 328 27.49 -8.29 15.87
N ALA A 329 26.89 -8.87 14.80
CA ALA A 329 27.67 -9.35 13.66
C ALA A 329 28.36 -8.21 12.89
N TYR A 330 27.77 -7.03 12.85
CA TYR A 330 28.41 -5.85 12.26
C TYR A 330 29.72 -5.51 12.99
N PHE A 331 29.72 -5.49 14.32
CA PHE A 331 30.89 -5.18 15.11
C PHE A 331 31.94 -6.34 15.09
N LYS A 332 31.49 -7.60 15.09
CA LYS A 332 32.37 -8.76 15.11
C LYS A 332 33.00 -9.10 13.75
N PHE A 333 32.18 -9.09 12.68
CA PHE A 333 32.58 -9.64 11.38
C PHE A 333 32.63 -8.57 10.29
N GLY A 334 32.20 -7.36 10.58
CA GLY A 334 32.08 -6.28 9.62
C GLY A 334 30.81 -6.34 8.76
N PRO A 335 30.53 -5.24 8.05
CA PRO A 335 29.26 -5.05 7.36
C PRO A 335 29.06 -5.97 6.15
N GLN A 336 30.11 -6.30 5.42
CA GLN A 336 30.04 -7.11 4.20
C GLN A 336 29.54 -8.53 4.51
N LYS A 337 30.17 -9.18 5.51
CA LYS A 337 29.77 -10.51 5.95
C LYS A 337 28.35 -10.49 6.53
N THR A 338 28.03 -9.52 7.37
CA THR A 338 26.69 -9.37 7.96
C THR A 338 25.60 -9.25 6.89
N VAL A 339 25.83 -8.46 5.84
CA VAL A 339 24.89 -8.34 4.70
C VAL A 339 24.72 -9.65 3.96
N ALA A 340 25.82 -10.37 3.70
CA ALA A 340 25.82 -11.66 3.02
C ALA A 340 25.01 -12.70 3.81
N ASP A 341 25.32 -12.87 5.10
CA ASP A 341 24.64 -13.82 6.00
C ASP A 341 23.14 -13.51 6.13
N MET A 342 22.78 -12.23 6.20
CA MET A 342 21.37 -11.82 6.22
C MET A 342 20.64 -12.00 4.88
N GLY A 343 21.33 -12.31 3.80
CA GLY A 343 20.76 -12.47 2.46
C GLY A 343 20.10 -11.19 1.94
N ARG A 344 20.69 -10.03 2.20
CA ARG A 344 20.21 -8.71 1.71
C ARG A 344 21.18 -8.13 0.70
N ILE A 345 20.71 -7.83 -0.48
CA ILE A 345 21.47 -7.17 -1.56
C ILE A 345 21.49 -5.64 -1.40
N ARG A 346 20.52 -5.07 -0.67
CA ARG A 346 20.41 -3.61 -0.40
C ARG A 346 20.81 -3.34 1.04
N GLY A 347 22.13 -3.39 1.35
CA GLY A 347 22.36 -3.61 2.73
C GLY A 347 23.17 -2.59 3.49
N TYR A 348 24.16 -2.03 2.87
CA TYR A 348 25.18 -1.29 3.61
C TYR A 348 24.62 -0.06 4.33
N ALA A 349 23.97 0.82 3.59
CA ALA A 349 23.36 2.04 4.14
C ALA A 349 22.27 1.74 5.18
N THR A 350 21.48 0.68 4.94
CA THR A 350 20.43 0.27 5.88
C THR A 350 21.01 -0.32 7.18
N LEU A 351 22.13 -1.06 7.12
CA LEU A 351 22.81 -1.55 8.31
C LEU A 351 23.39 -0.40 9.12
N ALA A 352 24.13 0.49 8.48
CA ALA A 352 24.71 1.67 9.13
C ALA A 352 23.65 2.56 9.78
N GLN A 353 22.54 2.82 9.08
CA GLN A 353 21.49 3.73 9.56
C GLN A 353 20.68 3.16 10.74
N HIS A 354 20.50 1.84 10.82
CA HIS A 354 19.59 1.23 11.78
C HIS A 354 20.26 0.49 12.93
N TYR A 355 21.57 0.18 12.83
CA TYR A 355 22.24 -0.76 13.74
C TYR A 355 23.52 -0.20 14.39
N MET A 356 24.01 0.96 13.94
CA MET A 356 25.16 1.62 14.57
C MET A 356 24.72 2.47 15.75
N GLY A 357 25.18 2.18 16.95
CA GLY A 357 24.97 3.03 18.12
C GLY A 357 24.38 2.36 19.35
N SER A 358 24.06 1.06 19.29
CA SER A 358 23.45 0.35 20.42
C SER A 358 24.30 -0.82 20.96
N ALA A 359 25.52 -1.03 20.43
CA ALA A 359 26.47 -2.05 20.89
C ALA A 359 27.90 -1.62 20.59
N ASN A 360 28.87 -2.35 21.16
CA ASN A 360 30.32 -2.19 20.93
C ASN A 360 30.96 -3.53 20.59
N VAL A 361 32.30 -3.55 20.38
CA VAL A 361 33.05 -4.76 20.01
C VAL A 361 33.05 -5.75 21.15
N ASP A 362 33.23 -5.30 22.40
CA ASP A 362 33.27 -6.17 23.59
C ASP A 362 31.94 -6.89 23.81
N ASP A 363 30.81 -6.19 23.58
CA ASP A 363 29.50 -6.82 23.65
C ASP A 363 29.31 -7.83 22.53
N ALA A 364 29.84 -7.55 21.33
CA ALA A 364 29.79 -8.50 20.22
C ALA A 364 30.63 -9.78 20.53
N ASP A 365 31.76 -9.64 21.16
CA ASP A 365 32.58 -10.77 21.58
C ASP A 365 31.85 -11.61 22.63
N LYS A 366 31.29 -10.99 23.65
CA LYS A 366 30.45 -11.65 24.66
C LYS A 366 29.25 -12.35 24.03
N PHE A 367 28.56 -11.70 23.06
CA PHE A 367 27.44 -12.28 22.38
C PHE A 367 27.80 -13.55 21.62
N PHE A 368 28.90 -13.55 20.87
CA PHE A 368 29.35 -14.70 20.10
C PHE A 368 30.09 -15.75 20.94
N SER A 369 30.35 -15.49 22.23
CA SER A 369 30.89 -16.49 23.19
C SER A 369 29.77 -17.28 23.90
N ILE A 370 28.51 -16.90 23.77
CA ILE A 370 27.39 -17.62 24.38
C ILE A 370 27.25 -19.02 23.76
N THR A 371 27.39 -20.06 24.57
CA THR A 371 27.22 -21.47 24.19
C THR A 371 26.27 -22.18 25.15
N PRO A 372 25.76 -23.36 24.83
CA PRO A 372 24.99 -24.16 25.78
C PRO A 372 25.76 -24.44 27.08
N GLN A 373 27.06 -24.66 26.98
CA GLN A 373 27.92 -24.94 28.13
C GLN A 373 28.05 -23.69 29.01
N SER A 374 28.38 -22.51 28.45
CA SER A 374 28.50 -21.27 29.24
C SER A 374 27.22 -20.90 29.96
N LEU A 375 26.06 -21.17 29.33
CA LEU A 375 24.75 -20.95 29.94
C LEU A 375 24.47 -21.90 31.12
N ALA A 376 24.96 -23.13 31.07
CA ALA A 376 24.83 -24.12 32.16
C ALA A 376 25.74 -23.77 33.35
N GLU A 377 26.96 -23.37 33.09
CA GLU A 377 27.95 -22.96 34.12
C GLU A 377 27.46 -21.77 34.93
N GLU A 378 27.00 -20.69 34.27
CA GLU A 378 26.40 -19.53 34.94
C GLU A 378 25.16 -19.85 35.77
N SER A 379 24.41 -20.89 35.39
CA SER A 379 23.22 -21.31 36.14
C SER A 379 23.59 -22.01 37.44
N THR A 380 24.75 -22.70 37.46
CA THR A 380 25.28 -23.41 38.63
C THR A 380 25.91 -22.46 39.64
N GLU A 381 26.64 -21.45 39.17
CA GLU A 381 27.23 -20.40 40.02
C GLU A 381 26.15 -19.57 40.74
N ASN A 382 25.06 -19.24 40.08
CA ASN A 382 23.94 -18.49 40.67
C ASN A 382 23.10 -19.30 41.69
N LEU A 383 23.25 -20.63 41.75
CA LEU A 383 22.61 -21.49 42.75
C LEU A 383 23.50 -21.69 44.02
N GLN A 384 24.78 -21.34 43.91
CA GLN A 384 25.76 -21.46 45.02
C GLN A 384 26.02 -20.12 45.73
N ALA A 385 25.57 -19.01 45.16
CA ALA A 385 25.66 -17.68 45.74
C ALA A 385 24.34 -17.26 46.43
#